data_60c0cc78049a78d3ee11b9006db31d2c
#
_entry.id   60c0cc78049a78d3ee11b9006db31d2c
#
_cell.length_a   1.000
_cell.length_b   1.000
_cell.length_c   1.000
_cell.angle_alpha   90.00
_cell.angle_beta   90.00
_cell.angle_gamma   90.00
#
_symmetry.space_group_name_H-M   'P 1'
#
loop_
_entity.id
_entity.type
_entity.pdbx_description
1 polymer ?
#
loop_
_entity_poly.entity_id
_entity_poly.type
_entity_poly.pdbx_seq_one_letter_code
_entity_poly.pdbx_strand_id
1 'polypeptide(L)'
;MKTWKYLWLLLIVALLVPLNVSAKKKTEKVKSDRELWAGILYQMAAPVLSNMSEGKLQENMLVELSPTWDGRDKRVTYMECFGRLMAGLAPWLSLPDDDTAEGIQRKQLREWA
;
A
#
# COMPACT_ATOMS: atom_id res chain seq x y z
N MET A 1 -63.52 -4.39 5.37
CA MET A 1 -63.07 -3.12 6.02
C MET A 1 -62.35 -3.36 7.37
N LYS A 2 -61.73 -4.51 7.61
CA LYS A 2 -60.98 -4.80 8.87
C LYS A 2 -59.44 -4.72 8.69
N THR A 3 -58.94 -4.62 7.48
CA THR A 3 -57.49 -4.66 7.20
C THR A 3 -56.77 -3.31 7.36
N TRP A 4 -57.48 -2.19 7.29
CA TRP A 4 -56.91 -0.86 7.32
C TRP A 4 -56.44 -0.42 8.75
N LYS A 5 -57.06 -1.01 9.80
CA LYS A 5 -56.68 -0.73 11.18
C LYS A 5 -55.27 -1.28 11.51
N TYR A 6 -54.88 -2.36 10.86
CA TYR A 6 -53.55 -2.97 11.10
C TYR A 6 -52.41 -2.27 10.30
N LEU A 7 -52.81 -1.60 9.23
CA LEU A 7 -51.84 -0.82 8.45
C LEU A 7 -51.24 0.35 9.25
N TRP A 8 -52.09 1.02 10.03
CA TRP A 8 -51.67 2.11 10.93
C TRP A 8 -50.82 1.62 12.09
N LEU A 9 -51.13 0.45 12.63
CA LEU A 9 -50.32 -0.19 13.68
C LEU A 9 -48.92 -0.56 13.18
N LEU A 10 -48.78 -1.06 11.98
CA LEU A 10 -47.49 -1.36 11.36
C LEU A 10 -46.65 -0.10 11.10
N LEU A 11 -47.29 1.01 10.71
CA LEU A 11 -46.62 2.29 10.53
C LEU A 11 -46.09 2.89 11.83
N ILE A 12 -46.83 2.74 12.95
CA ILE A 12 -46.40 3.21 14.27
C ILE A 12 -45.26 2.35 14.82
N VAL A 13 -45.24 1.04 14.58
CA VAL A 13 -44.17 0.15 15.01
C VAL A 13 -42.88 0.42 14.22
N ALA A 14 -42.99 0.77 12.93
CA ALA A 14 -41.81 1.17 12.12
C ALA A 14 -41.16 2.48 12.57
N LEU A 15 -41.93 3.38 13.22
CA LEU A 15 -41.44 4.66 13.77
C LEU A 15 -40.77 4.52 15.13
N LEU A 16 -41.00 3.38 15.83
CA LEU A 16 -40.45 3.12 17.20
C LEU A 16 -39.17 2.26 17.18
N VAL A 17 -38.68 1.87 16.01
CA VAL A 17 -37.37 1.22 15.93
C VAL A 17 -36.30 2.30 16.07
N PRO A 18 -35.60 2.39 17.22
CA PRO A 18 -34.49 3.32 17.32
C PRO A 18 -33.45 2.87 16.31
N LEU A 19 -33.21 3.69 15.29
CA LEU A 19 -32.05 3.59 14.40
C LEU A 19 -30.79 3.86 15.24
N ASN A 20 -30.45 2.90 16.10
CA ASN A 20 -29.12 2.85 16.70
C ASN A 20 -28.11 2.44 15.62
N VAL A 21 -27.95 3.29 14.61
CA VAL A 21 -26.79 3.32 13.77
C VAL A 21 -25.66 3.90 14.61
N SER A 22 -25.14 3.06 15.51
CA SER A 22 -23.86 3.32 16.16
C SER A 22 -22.81 3.23 15.08
N ALA A 23 -22.60 4.34 14.36
CA ALA A 23 -21.45 4.51 13.52
C ALA A 23 -20.23 4.45 14.45
N LYS A 24 -19.70 3.23 14.64
CA LYS A 24 -18.39 3.02 15.25
C LYS A 24 -17.40 3.81 14.40
N LYS A 25 -17.15 5.06 14.79
CA LYS A 25 -16.11 5.88 14.21
C LYS A 25 -14.82 5.10 14.44
N LYS A 26 -14.36 4.40 13.40
CA LYS A 26 -13.10 3.68 13.40
C LYS A 26 -12.06 4.76 13.65
N THR A 27 -11.59 4.88 14.88
CA THR A 27 -10.51 5.80 15.24
C THR A 27 -9.31 5.26 14.47
N GLU A 28 -8.98 5.90 13.37
CA GLU A 28 -7.82 5.56 12.58
C GLU A 28 -6.61 5.79 13.49
N LYS A 29 -5.92 4.71 13.84
CA LYS A 29 -4.72 4.79 14.67
C LYS A 29 -3.71 5.64 13.91
N VAL A 30 -3.35 6.78 14.46
CA VAL A 30 -2.31 7.64 13.89
C VAL A 30 -1.03 6.81 13.82
N LYS A 31 -0.52 6.62 12.61
CA LYS A 31 0.75 5.91 12.39
C LYS A 31 1.89 6.71 13.01
N SER A 32 2.84 6.02 13.62
CA SER A 32 4.10 6.66 14.01
C SER A 32 4.89 7.10 12.77
N ASP A 33 5.79 8.06 12.91
CA ASP A 33 6.66 8.50 11.81
C ASP A 33 7.45 7.32 11.22
N ARG A 34 7.91 6.40 12.07
CA ARG A 34 8.59 5.19 11.63
C ARG A 34 7.70 4.29 10.77
N GLU A 35 6.46 4.04 11.20
CA GLU A 35 5.49 3.26 10.42
C GLU A 35 5.16 3.92 9.08
N LEU A 36 5.10 5.25 9.07
CA LEU A 36 4.87 6.01 7.84
C LEU A 36 6.05 5.87 6.88
N TRP A 37 7.27 6.11 7.35
CA TRP A 37 8.47 6.04 6.52
C TRP A 37 8.78 4.62 6.04
N ALA A 38 8.62 3.61 6.89
CA ALA A 38 8.77 2.22 6.49
C ALA A 38 7.73 1.81 5.43
N GLY A 39 6.50 2.30 5.55
CA GLY A 39 5.47 2.09 4.54
C GLY A 39 5.79 2.74 3.19
N ILE A 40 6.29 3.97 3.19
CA ILE A 40 6.73 4.66 1.97
C ILE A 40 7.91 3.91 1.33
N LEU A 41 8.89 3.52 2.13
CA LEU A 41 10.04 2.74 1.66
C LEU A 41 9.61 1.45 0.99
N TYR A 42 8.70 0.70 1.61
CA TYR A 42 8.16 -0.52 1.03
C TYR A 42 7.43 -0.28 -0.29
N GLN A 43 6.58 0.76 -0.38
CA GLN A 43 5.87 1.11 -1.60
C GLN A 43 6.81 1.48 -2.76
N MET A 44 7.94 2.09 -2.46
CA MET A 44 8.96 2.41 -3.46
C MET A 44 9.79 1.19 -3.88
N ALA A 45 10.16 0.35 -2.92
CA ALA A 45 11.07 -0.76 -3.15
C ALA A 45 10.39 -2.00 -3.76
N ALA A 46 9.18 -2.34 -3.29
CA ALA A 46 8.51 -3.56 -3.68
C ALA A 46 8.32 -3.72 -5.19
N PRO A 47 7.82 -2.73 -5.95
CA PRO A 47 7.67 -2.89 -7.39
C PRO A 47 9.00 -3.04 -8.14
N VAL A 48 10.07 -2.43 -7.65
CA VAL A 48 11.40 -2.56 -8.27
C VAL A 48 11.98 -3.94 -8.00
N LEU A 49 12.04 -4.33 -6.73
CA LEU A 49 12.69 -5.59 -6.34
C LEU A 49 11.89 -6.82 -6.80
N SER A 50 10.56 -6.82 -6.71
CA SER A 50 9.75 -7.93 -7.21
C SER A 50 9.92 -8.13 -8.72
N ASN A 51 9.89 -7.06 -9.50
CA ASN A 51 10.12 -7.13 -10.94
C ASN A 51 11.57 -7.52 -11.29
N MET A 52 12.55 -7.09 -10.49
CA MET A 52 13.94 -7.54 -10.65
C MET A 52 14.09 -9.04 -10.40
N SER A 53 13.50 -9.56 -9.31
CA SER A 53 13.57 -10.98 -8.97
C SER A 53 12.94 -11.89 -10.03
N GLU A 54 11.96 -11.37 -10.78
CA GLU A 54 11.31 -12.06 -11.89
C GLU A 54 11.97 -11.78 -13.27
N GLY A 55 12.97 -10.92 -13.33
CA GLY A 55 13.58 -10.50 -14.59
C GLY A 55 12.71 -9.61 -15.47
N LYS A 56 11.65 -9.01 -14.90
CA LYS A 56 10.62 -8.25 -15.63
C LYS A 56 10.71 -6.72 -15.48
N LEU A 57 11.73 -6.21 -14.81
CA LEU A 57 11.81 -4.76 -14.54
C LEU A 57 11.75 -3.93 -15.83
N GLN A 58 12.48 -4.32 -16.87
CA GLN A 58 12.50 -3.57 -18.13
C GLN A 58 11.17 -3.62 -18.89
N GLU A 59 10.44 -4.72 -18.72
CA GLU A 59 9.14 -4.94 -19.36
C GLU A 59 8.03 -4.12 -18.68
N ASN A 60 8.08 -4.05 -17.34
CA ASN A 60 7.02 -3.44 -16.53
C ASN A 60 7.31 -2.00 -16.10
N MET A 61 8.53 -1.49 -16.26
CA MET A 61 8.92 -0.12 -15.93
C MET A 61 9.14 0.68 -17.22
N LEU A 62 8.17 1.50 -17.59
CA LEU A 62 8.30 2.40 -18.72
C LEU A 62 9.22 3.58 -18.36
N VAL A 63 10.25 3.81 -19.17
CA VAL A 63 11.15 4.94 -19.01
C VAL A 63 10.66 6.09 -19.89
N GLU A 64 10.19 7.16 -19.24
CA GLU A 64 9.87 8.42 -19.91
C GLU A 64 11.16 9.21 -20.13
N LEU A 65 11.39 9.62 -21.37
CA LEU A 65 12.57 10.40 -21.74
C LEU A 65 12.20 11.88 -21.83
N SER A 66 13.12 12.74 -21.39
CA SER A 66 13.00 14.18 -21.60
C SER A 66 12.96 14.48 -23.10
N PRO A 67 12.21 15.51 -23.55
CA PRO A 67 12.28 16.01 -24.92
C PRO A 67 13.70 16.43 -25.35
N THR A 68 14.56 16.73 -24.38
CA THR A 68 15.97 17.12 -24.57
C THR A 68 16.94 15.98 -24.26
N TRP A 69 16.47 14.74 -24.36
CA TRP A 69 17.33 13.58 -24.10
C TRP A 69 18.51 13.55 -25.06
N ASP A 70 19.69 13.29 -24.53
CA ASP A 70 20.97 13.37 -25.27
C ASP A 70 21.32 12.11 -26.11
N GLY A 71 20.38 11.15 -26.18
CA GLY A 71 20.55 9.92 -26.95
C GLY A 71 21.32 8.80 -26.25
N ARG A 72 21.69 8.97 -24.97
CA ARG A 72 22.27 7.87 -24.18
C ARG A 72 21.33 6.68 -24.10
N ASP A 73 21.90 5.49 -23.89
CA ASP A 73 21.10 4.29 -23.70
C ASP A 73 20.17 4.42 -22.47
N LYS A 74 18.86 4.40 -22.73
CA LYS A 74 17.85 4.50 -21.66
C LYS A 74 17.91 3.36 -20.65
N ARG A 75 18.57 2.23 -20.99
CA ARG A 75 18.72 1.07 -20.06
C ARG A 75 19.54 1.42 -18.83
N VAL A 76 20.35 2.46 -18.88
CA VAL A 76 21.08 2.98 -17.70
C VAL A 76 20.12 3.38 -16.58
N THR A 77 18.89 3.77 -16.89
CA THR A 77 17.87 4.13 -15.92
C THR A 77 17.48 2.96 -15.01
N TYR A 78 17.41 1.74 -15.53
CA TYR A 78 17.12 0.55 -14.75
C TYR A 78 18.23 0.25 -13.74
N MET A 79 19.47 0.36 -14.17
CA MET A 79 20.64 0.17 -13.31
C MET A 79 20.71 1.26 -12.24
N GLU A 80 20.46 2.52 -12.60
CA GLU A 80 20.41 3.62 -11.62
C GLU A 80 19.27 3.46 -10.63
N CYS A 81 18.09 3.08 -11.07
CA CYS A 81 16.94 2.84 -10.22
C CYS A 81 17.26 1.77 -9.15
N PHE A 82 17.76 0.63 -9.57
CA PHE A 82 18.14 -0.44 -8.66
C PHE A 82 19.32 -0.04 -7.74
N GLY A 83 20.39 0.52 -8.31
CA GLY A 83 21.58 0.87 -7.54
C GLY A 83 21.31 1.94 -6.48
N ARG A 84 20.56 2.99 -6.82
CA ARG A 84 20.18 4.04 -5.87
C ARG A 84 19.24 3.51 -4.79
N LEU A 85 18.27 2.67 -5.18
CA LEU A 85 17.37 2.04 -4.24
C LEU A 85 18.17 1.17 -3.24
N MET A 86 19.05 0.32 -3.72
CA MET A 86 19.86 -0.56 -2.87
C MET A 86 20.82 0.21 -1.97
N ALA A 87 21.42 1.28 -2.46
CA ALA A 87 22.29 2.13 -1.65
C ALA A 87 21.56 2.72 -0.43
N GLY A 88 20.30 3.11 -0.59
CA GLY A 88 19.46 3.60 0.50
C GLY A 88 18.86 2.49 1.37
N LEU A 89 18.54 1.35 0.76
CA LEU A 89 17.79 0.27 1.40
C LEU A 89 18.68 -0.70 2.20
N ALA A 90 19.91 -0.93 1.76
CA ALA A 90 20.78 -1.96 2.31
C ALA A 90 20.98 -1.88 3.83
N PRO A 91 21.20 -0.71 4.47
CA PRO A 91 21.34 -0.62 5.91
C PRO A 91 20.10 -1.09 6.66
N TRP A 92 18.91 -0.80 6.14
CA TRP A 92 17.65 -1.23 6.72
C TRP A 92 17.40 -2.73 6.49
N LEU A 93 17.73 -3.26 5.31
CA LEU A 93 17.65 -4.69 5.01
C LEU A 93 18.59 -5.53 5.90
N SER A 94 19.69 -4.95 6.41
CA SER A 94 20.66 -5.61 7.26
C SER A 94 20.19 -5.80 8.71
N LEU A 95 19.08 -5.16 9.10
CA LEU A 95 18.54 -5.32 10.46
C LEU A 95 18.08 -6.76 10.69
N PRO A 96 18.17 -7.24 11.95
CA PRO A 96 17.71 -8.57 12.33
C PRO A 96 16.24 -8.80 11.99
N ASP A 97 15.86 -10.05 11.77
CA ASP A 97 14.47 -10.43 11.59
C ASP A 97 13.70 -10.25 12.90
N ASP A 98 12.46 -9.80 12.76
CA ASP A 98 11.50 -9.69 13.83
C ASP A 98 10.06 -9.90 13.28
N ASP A 99 9.11 -10.15 14.20
CA ASP A 99 7.72 -10.45 13.86
C ASP A 99 6.84 -9.18 13.74
N THR A 100 7.46 -8.00 13.70
CA THR A 100 6.72 -6.76 13.46
C THR A 100 6.27 -6.66 12.01
N ALA A 101 5.26 -5.84 11.74
CA ALA A 101 4.83 -5.55 10.36
C ALA A 101 5.99 -5.03 9.49
N GLU A 102 6.86 -4.19 10.06
CA GLU A 102 8.08 -3.70 9.42
C GLU A 102 9.08 -4.83 9.13
N GLY A 103 9.30 -5.74 10.10
CA GLY A 103 10.19 -6.89 9.96
C GLY A 103 9.74 -7.85 8.87
N ILE A 104 8.44 -8.11 8.77
CA ILE A 104 7.85 -8.94 7.70
C ILE A 104 8.08 -8.30 6.34
N GLN A 105 7.83 -7.01 6.18
CA GLN A 105 8.09 -6.27 4.95
C GLN A 105 9.57 -6.28 4.56
N ARG A 106 10.46 -6.09 5.53
CA ARG A 106 11.91 -6.14 5.34
C ARG A 106 12.39 -7.50 4.85
N LYS A 107 11.88 -8.57 5.46
CA LYS A 107 12.19 -9.93 5.03
C LYS A 107 11.74 -10.18 3.59
N GLN A 108 10.52 -9.76 3.24
CA GLN A 108 10.00 -9.89 1.88
C GLN A 108 10.86 -9.16 0.84
N LEU A 109 11.26 -7.92 1.13
CA LEU A 109 12.14 -7.15 0.22
C LEU A 109 13.53 -7.78 0.09
N ARG A 110 14.04 -8.39 1.15
CA ARG A 110 15.33 -9.10 1.14
C ARG A 110 15.29 -10.38 0.29
N GLU A 111 14.15 -11.07 0.28
CA GLU A 111 13.95 -12.24 -0.58
C GLU A 111 13.94 -11.90 -2.08
N TRP A 112 13.54 -10.67 -2.42
CA TRP A 112 13.54 -10.19 -3.81
C TRP A 112 14.85 -9.50 -4.23
N ALA A 113 15.68 -9.09 -3.29
CA ALA A 113 16.93 -8.38 -3.57
C ALA A 113 18.09 -9.33 -3.88
#